data_45b8652b3100ab704c3f55b6ed0da48e
#
_entry.id   45b8652b3100ab704c3f55b6ed0da48e
#
_cell.length_a   1.000
_cell.length_b   1.000
_cell.length_c   1.000
_cell.angle_alpha   90.00
_cell.angle_beta   90.00
_cell.angle_gamma   90.00
#
_symmetry.space_group_name_H-M   'P 1'
#
loop_
_entity.id
_entity.type
_entity.pdbx_description
1 polymer ?
#
loop_
_entity_poly.entity_id
_entity_poly.type
_entity_poly.pdbx_seq_one_letter_code
_entity_poly.pdbx_strand_id
1 'polypeptide(L)'
;MCAEFKKTNLDPGGFAEFVRVPVEHVESVAFPIPDSLTDNEASFMEPLACCVRAVKRAGIQSSDVVVVVGLGSIGLLFMQLIRHAGGKCIGLDLDPARRELADSLRATATFAGSEPDFEESLASMTNGRGADAVLLTAANPPLVPTALSWLRAGGTCLVFASLHPDSDVTLDWNQLYYREINIVTSYSASPDDLREALQLLANGSVRVSLMTGHTFPLEWFSEALAAIESRTILKAIMTPSRVSSDQ
;
A
#
# COMPACT_ATOMS: atom_id res chain seq x y z
N MET A 1 -9.50 -13.39 -10.52
CA MET A 1 -10.21 -12.11 -10.72
C MET A 1 -11.59 -12.45 -11.26
N CYS A 2 -12.64 -11.88 -10.67
CA CYS A 2 -14.02 -12.14 -11.09
C CYS A 2 -14.26 -11.56 -12.49
N ALA A 3 -14.83 -12.35 -13.41
CA ALA A 3 -15.13 -11.89 -14.77
C ALA A 3 -16.19 -10.77 -14.76
N GLU A 4 -17.11 -10.79 -13.81
CA GLU A 4 -18.15 -9.76 -13.65
C GLU A 4 -17.58 -8.42 -13.18
N PHE A 5 -16.52 -8.39 -12.36
CA PHE A 5 -15.90 -7.16 -11.89
C PHE A 5 -15.46 -6.21 -13.02
N LYS A 6 -15.07 -6.78 -14.18
CA LYS A 6 -14.70 -5.97 -15.34
C LYS A 6 -15.89 -5.53 -16.21
N LYS A 7 -17.05 -6.14 -16.02
CA LYS A 7 -18.27 -5.86 -16.80
C LYS A 7 -19.20 -4.89 -16.07
N THR A 8 -19.14 -4.83 -14.75
CA THR A 8 -20.01 -4.03 -13.90
C THR A 8 -19.20 -2.93 -13.24
N ASN A 9 -19.37 -1.71 -13.71
CA ASN A 9 -18.75 -0.52 -13.09
C ASN A 9 -19.75 0.19 -12.18
N LEU A 10 -19.23 0.92 -11.20
CA LEU A 10 -20.01 1.93 -10.48
C LEU A 10 -20.42 3.02 -11.48
N ASP A 11 -21.64 3.50 -11.41
CA ASP A 11 -22.16 4.49 -12.32
C ASP A 11 -22.64 5.74 -11.54
N PRO A 12 -22.08 6.93 -11.75
CA PRO A 12 -21.05 7.28 -12.75
C PRO A 12 -19.60 6.99 -12.30
N GLY A 13 -19.36 6.65 -11.03
CA GLY A 13 -18.05 6.43 -10.42
C GLY A 13 -17.98 6.98 -9.00
N GLY A 14 -16.84 6.82 -8.30
CA GLY A 14 -16.71 7.16 -6.89
C GLY A 14 -16.65 8.66 -6.57
N PHE A 15 -16.31 9.51 -7.54
CA PHE A 15 -16.31 10.98 -7.38
C PHE A 15 -17.64 11.57 -7.83
N ALA A 16 -18.71 11.22 -7.12
CA ALA A 16 -20.08 11.68 -7.38
C ALA A 16 -20.87 11.76 -6.08
N GLU A 17 -21.90 12.59 -6.05
CA GLU A 17 -22.81 12.70 -4.89
C GLU A 17 -23.65 11.43 -4.72
N PHE A 18 -24.01 10.80 -5.83
CA PHE A 18 -24.78 9.57 -5.86
C PHE A 18 -24.10 8.56 -6.78
N VAL A 19 -24.01 7.33 -6.33
CA VAL A 19 -23.40 6.24 -7.05
C VAL A 19 -24.36 5.06 -7.08
N ARG A 20 -24.63 4.54 -8.27
CA ARG A 20 -25.36 3.27 -8.42
C ARG A 20 -24.40 2.11 -8.26
N VAL A 21 -24.65 1.26 -7.28
CA VAL A 21 -23.89 0.05 -7.00
C VAL A 21 -24.71 -1.17 -7.45
N PRO A 22 -24.18 -2.04 -8.34
CA PRO A 22 -24.86 -3.29 -8.72
C PRO A 22 -25.13 -4.17 -7.50
N VAL A 23 -26.25 -4.89 -7.50
CA VAL A 23 -26.70 -5.71 -6.36
C VAL A 23 -25.67 -6.78 -5.99
N GLU A 24 -25.02 -7.38 -6.96
CA GLU A 24 -23.98 -8.40 -6.76
C GLU A 24 -22.78 -7.85 -5.97
N HIS A 25 -22.46 -6.57 -6.14
CA HIS A 25 -21.44 -5.89 -5.33
C HIS A 25 -21.94 -5.62 -3.93
N VAL A 26 -23.19 -5.16 -3.78
CA VAL A 26 -23.78 -4.91 -2.45
C VAL A 26 -23.79 -6.19 -1.63
N GLU A 27 -24.24 -7.31 -2.19
CA GLU A 27 -24.29 -8.59 -1.50
C GLU A 27 -22.91 -9.15 -1.13
N SER A 28 -21.89 -8.84 -1.93
CA SER A 28 -20.56 -9.45 -1.79
C SER A 28 -19.58 -8.61 -0.99
N VAL A 29 -19.60 -7.26 -1.16
CA VAL A 29 -18.53 -6.37 -0.70
C VAL A 29 -19.00 -5.08 -0.03
N ALA A 30 -20.29 -4.94 0.27
CA ALA A 30 -20.78 -3.86 1.12
C ALA A 30 -20.76 -4.33 2.59
N PHE A 31 -20.11 -3.57 3.44
CA PHE A 31 -19.98 -3.87 4.86
C PHE A 31 -20.45 -2.66 5.68
N PRO A 32 -21.17 -2.88 6.78
CA PRO A 32 -21.45 -1.83 7.76
C PRO A 32 -20.14 -1.27 8.31
N ILE A 33 -20.04 0.04 8.43
CA ILE A 33 -18.90 0.69 9.10
C ILE A 33 -19.07 0.48 10.61
N PRO A 34 -18.09 -0.11 11.32
CA PRO A 34 -18.13 -0.23 12.77
C PRO A 34 -18.15 1.15 13.45
N ASP A 35 -18.88 1.29 14.56
CA ASP A 35 -18.98 2.53 15.33
C ASP A 35 -17.63 3.08 15.83
N SER A 36 -16.60 2.22 15.88
CA SER A 36 -15.23 2.61 16.26
C SER A 36 -14.46 3.35 15.16
N LEU A 37 -14.99 3.44 13.94
CA LEU A 37 -14.34 4.07 12.79
C LEU A 37 -15.11 5.30 12.32
N THR A 38 -14.38 6.33 11.95
CA THR A 38 -14.90 7.44 11.16
C THR A 38 -15.03 7.02 9.68
N ASP A 39 -15.86 7.72 8.90
CA ASP A 39 -15.99 7.51 7.45
C ASP A 39 -14.62 7.67 6.74
N ASN A 40 -13.83 8.65 7.19
CA ASN A 40 -12.49 8.88 6.65
C ASN A 40 -11.56 7.68 6.88
N GLU A 41 -11.59 7.08 8.06
CA GLU A 41 -10.81 5.88 8.36
C GLU A 41 -11.34 4.66 7.60
N ALA A 42 -12.64 4.49 7.51
CA ALA A 42 -13.28 3.40 6.77
C ALA A 42 -12.95 3.47 5.27
N SER A 43 -12.72 4.66 4.70
CA SER A 43 -12.30 4.83 3.30
C SER A 43 -10.98 4.15 2.95
N PHE A 44 -10.20 3.74 3.96
CA PHE A 44 -8.96 2.97 3.77
C PHE A 44 -9.19 1.46 3.66
N MET A 45 -10.42 0.96 3.82
CA MET A 45 -10.70 -0.48 3.78
C MET A 45 -10.20 -1.12 2.47
N GLU A 46 -10.56 -0.55 1.32
CA GLU A 46 -10.19 -1.12 0.03
C GLU A 46 -8.67 -1.09 -0.23
N PRO A 47 -7.95 0.06 -0.11
CA PRO A 47 -6.51 0.07 -0.29
C PRO A 47 -5.77 -0.82 0.73
N LEU A 48 -6.26 -0.92 1.96
CA LEU A 48 -5.70 -1.84 2.95
C LEU A 48 -5.93 -3.30 2.56
N ALA A 49 -7.10 -3.66 2.04
CA ALA A 49 -7.39 -5.01 1.57
C ALA A 49 -6.46 -5.44 0.42
N CYS A 50 -6.14 -4.52 -0.50
CA CYS A 50 -5.14 -4.77 -1.53
C CYS A 50 -3.76 -5.07 -0.92
N CYS A 51 -3.37 -4.34 0.13
CA CYS A 51 -2.12 -4.59 0.86
C CYS A 51 -2.16 -5.93 1.62
N VAL A 52 -3.26 -6.27 2.28
CA VAL A 52 -3.48 -7.57 2.96
C VAL A 52 -3.27 -8.72 1.99
N ARG A 53 -3.94 -8.67 0.84
CA ARG A 53 -3.77 -9.67 -0.22
C ARG A 53 -2.31 -9.77 -0.67
N ALA A 54 -1.66 -8.64 -0.88
CA ALA A 54 -0.28 -8.59 -1.35
C ALA A 54 0.71 -9.21 -0.33
N VAL A 55 0.55 -8.92 0.96
CA VAL A 55 1.36 -9.51 2.05
C VAL A 55 1.19 -11.03 2.09
N LYS A 56 -0.04 -11.53 1.97
CA LYS A 56 -0.32 -12.98 1.88
C LYS A 56 0.35 -13.61 0.66
N ARG A 57 0.27 -12.95 -0.52
CA ARG A 57 0.88 -13.44 -1.75
C ARG A 57 2.41 -13.43 -1.71
N ALA A 58 3.00 -12.43 -1.04
CA ALA A 58 4.45 -12.37 -0.84
C ALA A 58 4.96 -13.39 0.17
N GLY A 59 4.06 -14.03 0.94
CA GLY A 59 4.40 -15.06 1.91
C GLY A 59 5.17 -14.51 3.12
N ILE A 60 4.96 -13.23 3.49
CA ILE A 60 5.67 -12.59 4.61
C ILE A 60 5.35 -13.30 5.92
N GLN A 61 6.42 -13.64 6.65
CA GLN A 61 6.36 -14.39 7.89
C GLN A 61 6.77 -13.53 9.09
N SER A 62 6.44 -14.03 10.29
CA SER A 62 6.99 -13.48 11.53
C SER A 62 8.53 -13.54 11.51
N SER A 63 9.16 -12.47 11.98
CA SER A 63 10.61 -12.27 12.00
C SER A 63 11.29 -11.94 10.67
N ASP A 64 10.56 -11.91 9.55
CA ASP A 64 11.13 -11.45 8.27
C ASP A 64 11.62 -10.01 8.38
N VAL A 65 12.73 -9.72 7.71
CA VAL A 65 13.21 -8.34 7.49
C VAL A 65 12.75 -7.92 6.10
N VAL A 66 11.87 -6.94 6.07
CA VAL A 66 11.20 -6.50 4.85
C VAL A 66 11.55 -5.04 4.55
N VAL A 67 11.97 -4.77 3.32
CA VAL A 67 12.20 -3.41 2.81
C VAL A 67 10.96 -2.93 2.07
N VAL A 68 10.42 -1.77 2.44
CA VAL A 68 9.30 -1.11 1.76
C VAL A 68 9.81 0.14 1.05
N VAL A 69 9.72 0.15 -0.27
CA VAL A 69 10.17 1.26 -1.12
C VAL A 69 8.99 2.14 -1.50
N GLY A 70 9.04 3.39 -1.05
CA GLY A 70 7.93 4.35 -1.10
C GLY A 70 7.09 4.31 0.17
N LEU A 71 7.09 5.40 0.95
CA LEU A 71 6.32 5.57 2.18
C LEU A 71 5.11 6.51 1.98
N GLY A 72 4.49 6.41 0.80
CA GLY A 72 3.15 6.96 0.57
C GLY A 72 2.09 6.22 1.40
N SER A 73 0.82 6.55 1.23
CA SER A 73 -0.27 5.90 1.97
C SER A 73 -0.22 4.36 1.90
N ILE A 74 0.09 3.80 0.75
CA ILE A 74 0.23 2.34 0.54
C ILE A 74 1.43 1.78 1.30
N GLY A 75 2.61 2.42 1.20
CA GLY A 75 3.81 1.97 1.92
C GLY A 75 3.63 1.96 3.43
N LEU A 76 2.96 2.98 3.97
CA LEU A 76 2.62 3.06 5.41
C LEU A 76 1.61 1.99 5.84
N LEU A 77 0.69 1.57 4.96
CA LEU A 77 -0.19 0.43 5.22
C LEU A 77 0.61 -0.88 5.25
N PHE A 78 1.48 -1.11 4.26
CA PHE A 78 2.36 -2.28 4.24
C PHE A 78 3.22 -2.39 5.49
N MET A 79 3.86 -1.29 5.87
CA MET A 79 4.71 -1.25 7.05
C MET A 79 3.96 -1.70 8.32
N GLN A 80 2.72 -1.24 8.51
CA GLN A 80 1.90 -1.64 9.66
C GLN A 80 1.48 -3.11 9.57
N LEU A 81 1.15 -3.62 8.38
CA LEU A 81 0.82 -5.04 8.17
C LEU A 81 2.01 -5.96 8.43
N ILE A 82 3.21 -5.59 7.97
CA ILE A 82 4.45 -6.35 8.24
C ILE A 82 4.69 -6.43 9.75
N ARG A 83 4.56 -5.32 10.46
CA ARG A 83 4.68 -5.31 11.92
C ARG A 83 3.60 -6.15 12.60
N HIS A 84 2.35 -6.07 12.13
CA HIS A 84 1.25 -6.89 12.65
C HIS A 84 1.54 -8.39 12.49
N ALA A 85 2.17 -8.78 11.38
CA ALA A 85 2.65 -10.15 11.16
C ALA A 85 3.87 -10.54 12.00
N GLY A 86 4.47 -9.59 12.75
CA GLY A 86 5.66 -9.84 13.58
C GLY A 86 6.99 -9.67 12.83
N GLY A 87 6.97 -9.12 11.63
CA GLY A 87 8.16 -8.80 10.84
C GLY A 87 8.79 -7.45 11.23
N LYS A 88 10.02 -7.23 10.77
CA LYS A 88 10.75 -5.96 10.85
C LYS A 88 10.63 -5.22 9.52
N CYS A 89 10.34 -3.92 9.56
CA CYS A 89 10.16 -3.11 8.37
C CYS A 89 11.22 -2.00 8.28
N ILE A 90 11.97 -1.99 7.20
CA ILE A 90 12.85 -0.89 6.79
C ILE A 90 12.12 -0.11 5.70
N GLY A 91 11.88 1.18 5.92
CA GLY A 91 11.20 2.05 4.98
C GLY A 91 12.18 2.92 4.18
N LEU A 92 11.97 3.02 2.88
CA LEU A 92 12.73 3.93 2.01
C LEU A 92 11.81 4.96 1.36
N ASP A 93 12.08 6.25 1.57
CA ASP A 93 11.43 7.35 0.84
C ASP A 93 12.33 8.58 0.81
N LEU A 94 12.35 9.30 -0.30
CA LEU A 94 13.14 10.53 -0.44
C LEU A 94 12.59 11.68 0.41
N ASP A 95 11.29 11.67 0.70
CA ASP A 95 10.59 12.69 1.46
C ASP A 95 10.81 12.49 2.98
N PRO A 96 11.48 13.45 3.69
CA PRO A 96 11.71 13.32 5.12
C PRO A 96 10.42 13.29 5.95
N ALA A 97 9.36 14.02 5.54
CA ALA A 97 8.09 14.04 6.26
C ALA A 97 7.42 12.66 6.24
N ARG A 98 7.55 11.92 5.15
CA ARG A 98 7.04 10.54 5.06
C ARG A 98 7.82 9.57 5.93
N ARG A 99 9.15 9.76 6.03
CA ARG A 99 9.97 8.96 6.95
C ARG A 99 9.62 9.23 8.40
N GLU A 100 9.46 10.51 8.81
CA GLU A 100 9.01 10.88 10.15
C GLU A 100 7.64 10.27 10.48
N LEU A 101 6.70 10.27 9.52
CA LEU A 101 5.41 9.62 9.70
C LEU A 101 5.57 8.10 9.87
N ALA A 102 6.42 7.46 9.08
CA ALA A 102 6.73 6.03 9.22
C ALA A 102 7.33 5.71 10.60
N ASP A 103 8.24 6.54 11.08
CA ASP A 103 8.85 6.40 12.42
C ASP A 103 7.79 6.55 13.53
N SER A 104 6.86 7.51 13.40
CA SER A 104 5.73 7.66 14.33
C SER A 104 4.78 6.45 14.33
N LEU A 105 4.69 5.75 13.20
CA LEU A 105 3.97 4.47 13.02
C LEU A 105 4.86 3.26 13.36
N ARG A 106 6.04 3.49 13.94
CA ARG A 106 6.99 2.49 14.45
C ARG A 106 7.64 1.66 13.35
N ALA A 107 8.14 2.27 12.28
CA ALA A 107 9.11 1.62 11.41
C ALA A 107 10.30 1.10 12.22
N THR A 108 10.94 0.03 11.78
CA THR A 108 12.17 -0.45 12.43
C THR A 108 13.32 0.49 12.17
N ALA A 109 13.41 1.00 10.93
CA ALA A 109 14.30 2.07 10.50
C ALA A 109 13.76 2.70 9.20
N THR A 110 14.18 3.95 8.93
CA THR A 110 13.85 4.64 7.67
C THR A 110 15.08 5.30 7.08
N PHE A 111 15.16 5.32 5.73
CA PHE A 111 16.29 5.92 4.99
C PHE A 111 15.79 6.67 3.75
N ALA A 112 16.59 7.60 3.24
CA ALA A 112 16.24 8.37 2.04
C ALA A 112 16.32 7.54 0.76
N GLY A 113 17.22 6.55 0.70
CA GLY A 113 17.40 5.69 -0.47
C GLY A 113 18.40 4.57 -0.17
N SER A 114 19.10 4.11 -1.20
CA SER A 114 20.15 3.10 -1.10
C SER A 114 21.50 3.73 -0.68
N GLU A 115 21.50 4.43 0.44
CA GLU A 115 22.69 5.01 1.04
C GLU A 115 23.51 3.93 1.80
N PRO A 116 24.82 4.15 2.05
CA PRO A 116 25.63 3.21 2.82
C PRO A 116 25.01 2.82 4.15
N ASP A 117 24.42 3.78 4.86
CA ASP A 117 23.74 3.54 6.15
C ASP A 117 22.58 2.57 6.05
N PHE A 118 21.83 2.59 4.92
CA PHE A 118 20.77 1.62 4.66
C PHE A 118 21.33 0.21 4.46
N GLU A 119 22.39 0.09 3.62
CA GLU A 119 22.98 -1.22 3.34
C GLU A 119 23.64 -1.83 4.59
N GLU A 120 24.30 -0.99 5.40
CA GLU A 120 24.86 -1.41 6.69
C GLU A 120 23.76 -1.85 7.67
N SER A 121 22.66 -1.11 7.75
CA SER A 121 21.52 -1.43 8.58
C SER A 121 20.87 -2.74 8.15
N LEU A 122 20.63 -2.92 6.86
CA LEU A 122 20.08 -4.15 6.29
C LEU A 122 21.02 -5.34 6.59
N ALA A 123 22.32 -5.19 6.36
CA ALA A 123 23.30 -6.24 6.64
C ALA A 123 23.33 -6.60 8.14
N SER A 124 23.29 -5.62 9.01
CA SER A 124 23.25 -5.82 10.47
C SER A 124 22.00 -6.58 10.91
N MET A 125 20.81 -6.19 10.42
CA MET A 125 19.53 -6.82 10.79
C MET A 125 19.39 -8.24 10.24
N THR A 126 20.11 -8.59 9.18
CA THR A 126 19.99 -9.87 8.46
C THR A 126 21.23 -10.75 8.59
N ASN A 127 22.22 -10.35 9.36
CA ASN A 127 23.54 -11.02 9.43
C ASN A 127 24.19 -11.18 8.05
N GLY A 128 24.08 -10.14 7.22
CA GLY A 128 24.61 -10.11 5.84
C GLY A 128 23.84 -10.92 4.80
N ARG A 129 22.72 -11.55 5.15
CA ARG A 129 21.95 -12.38 4.20
C ARG A 129 21.18 -11.58 3.17
N GLY A 130 20.79 -10.35 3.46
CA GLY A 130 19.85 -9.53 2.71
C GLY A 130 18.39 -9.69 3.19
N ALA A 131 17.49 -8.91 2.60
CA ALA A 131 16.07 -8.85 2.96
C ALA A 131 15.33 -10.16 2.62
N ASP A 132 14.39 -10.55 3.46
CA ASP A 132 13.47 -11.66 3.19
C ASP A 132 12.47 -11.28 2.09
N ALA A 133 12.02 -10.01 2.09
CA ALA A 133 11.19 -9.46 1.02
C ALA A 133 11.51 -7.98 0.76
N VAL A 134 11.27 -7.53 -0.48
CA VAL A 134 11.28 -6.12 -0.88
C VAL A 134 9.95 -5.79 -1.55
N LEU A 135 9.25 -4.76 -1.07
CA LEU A 135 7.95 -4.32 -1.56
C LEU A 135 8.10 -3.00 -2.30
N LEU A 136 7.76 -2.99 -3.58
CA LEU A 136 7.79 -1.81 -4.42
C LEU A 136 6.41 -1.15 -4.49
N THR A 137 6.19 -0.10 -3.70
CA THR A 137 4.97 0.73 -3.75
C THR A 137 5.12 1.96 -4.63
N ALA A 138 6.36 2.26 -5.03
CA ALA A 138 6.73 3.16 -6.10
C ALA A 138 7.68 2.40 -7.01
N ALA A 139 7.45 2.42 -8.32
CA ALA A 139 8.26 1.65 -9.25
C ALA A 139 8.66 2.49 -10.45
N ASN A 140 9.95 2.38 -10.80
CA ASN A 140 10.50 2.80 -12.08
C ASN A 140 11.44 1.69 -12.58
N PRO A 141 11.73 1.61 -13.90
CA PRO A 141 12.53 0.52 -14.43
C PRO A 141 13.88 0.27 -13.73
N PRO A 142 14.72 1.29 -13.42
CA PRO A 142 16.00 1.08 -12.74
C PRO A 142 15.86 0.59 -11.29
N LEU A 143 14.75 0.88 -10.62
CA LEU A 143 14.55 0.50 -9.23
C LEU A 143 14.34 -1.00 -9.05
N VAL A 144 13.74 -1.68 -10.03
CA VAL A 144 13.44 -3.11 -9.93
C VAL A 144 14.70 -3.96 -9.77
N PRO A 145 15.74 -3.89 -10.65
CA PRO A 145 16.96 -4.65 -10.45
C PRO A 145 17.70 -4.26 -9.17
N THR A 146 17.68 -2.98 -8.77
CA THR A 146 18.26 -2.53 -7.49
C THR A 146 17.55 -3.21 -6.31
N ALA A 147 16.23 -3.25 -6.29
CA ALA A 147 15.46 -3.93 -5.24
C ALA A 147 15.76 -5.43 -5.16
N LEU A 148 15.97 -6.08 -6.30
CA LEU A 148 16.35 -7.50 -6.36
C LEU A 148 17.74 -7.76 -5.76
N SER A 149 18.67 -6.78 -5.83
CA SER A 149 20.01 -6.93 -5.25
C SER A 149 20.00 -6.98 -3.72
N TRP A 150 19.03 -6.34 -3.07
CA TRP A 150 18.89 -6.31 -1.61
C TRP A 150 18.33 -7.60 -1.01
N LEU A 151 17.70 -8.47 -1.82
CA LEU A 151 17.10 -9.72 -1.36
C LEU A 151 18.17 -10.75 -0.96
N ARG A 152 17.86 -11.57 0.01
CA ARG A 152 18.58 -12.84 0.21
C ARG A 152 18.27 -13.87 -0.89
N ALA A 153 19.04 -14.93 -0.97
CA ALA A 153 18.64 -16.10 -1.76
C ALA A 153 17.29 -16.66 -1.24
N GLY A 154 16.41 -17.03 -2.16
CA GLY A 154 15.02 -17.42 -1.87
C GLY A 154 14.11 -16.28 -1.44
N GLY A 155 14.56 -15.01 -1.53
CA GLY A 155 13.77 -13.84 -1.15
C GLY A 155 12.69 -13.48 -2.17
N THR A 156 11.77 -12.62 -1.77
CA THR A 156 10.59 -12.21 -2.57
C THR A 156 10.60 -10.73 -2.89
N CYS A 157 10.53 -10.37 -4.16
CA CYS A 157 10.22 -9.02 -4.63
C CYS A 157 8.72 -8.93 -4.93
N LEU A 158 7.98 -8.14 -4.16
CA LEU A 158 6.59 -7.82 -4.45
C LEU A 158 6.52 -6.51 -5.24
N VAL A 159 6.10 -6.58 -6.49
CA VAL A 159 5.80 -5.42 -7.33
C VAL A 159 4.33 -5.07 -7.16
N PHE A 160 4.05 -4.04 -6.37
CA PHE A 160 2.69 -3.57 -6.10
C PHE A 160 2.29 -2.41 -7.01
N ALA A 161 3.19 -1.45 -7.24
CA ALA A 161 2.98 -0.39 -8.21
C ALA A 161 3.28 -0.88 -9.62
N SER A 162 2.35 -0.64 -10.55
CA SER A 162 2.60 -0.92 -11.97
C SER A 162 3.63 0.07 -12.54
N LEU A 163 4.43 -0.39 -13.47
CA LEU A 163 5.26 0.46 -14.31
C LEU A 163 4.40 1.14 -15.38
N HIS A 164 4.93 2.22 -15.98
CA HIS A 164 4.30 2.82 -17.14
C HIS A 164 4.18 1.77 -18.27
N PRO A 165 3.08 1.72 -19.04
CA PRO A 165 2.85 0.71 -20.07
C PRO A 165 3.99 0.56 -21.10
N ASP A 166 4.67 1.68 -21.42
CA ASP A 166 5.77 1.72 -22.40
C ASP A 166 7.16 1.49 -21.74
N SER A 167 7.18 1.00 -20.49
CA SER A 167 8.44 0.76 -19.78
C SER A 167 8.84 -0.71 -19.83
N ASP A 168 10.11 -0.95 -20.16
CA ASP A 168 10.73 -2.27 -20.07
C ASP A 168 11.69 -2.35 -18.89
N VAL A 169 11.79 -3.54 -18.29
CA VAL A 169 12.76 -3.85 -17.24
C VAL A 169 13.67 -4.98 -17.73
N THR A 170 14.96 -4.69 -17.80
CA THR A 170 15.97 -5.71 -18.08
C THR A 170 16.42 -6.35 -16.77
N LEU A 171 16.34 -7.67 -16.68
CA LEU A 171 16.75 -8.45 -15.51
C LEU A 171 17.83 -9.46 -15.89
N ASP A 172 18.81 -9.67 -15.00
CA ASP A 172 19.75 -10.77 -15.12
C ASP A 172 19.06 -12.07 -14.69
N TRP A 173 18.68 -12.88 -15.70
CA TRP A 173 17.97 -14.13 -15.48
C TRP A 173 18.79 -15.14 -14.67
N ASN A 174 20.13 -15.17 -14.86
CA ASN A 174 20.99 -16.08 -14.11
C ASN A 174 21.04 -15.71 -12.63
N GLN A 175 21.07 -14.43 -12.28
CA GLN A 175 20.95 -14.01 -10.89
C GLN A 175 19.63 -14.45 -10.25
N LEU A 176 18.51 -14.30 -10.97
CA LEU A 176 17.21 -14.76 -10.47
C LEU A 176 17.21 -16.28 -10.24
N TYR A 177 17.72 -17.03 -11.22
CA TYR A 177 17.74 -18.49 -11.18
C TYR A 177 18.62 -19.04 -10.05
N TYR A 178 19.91 -18.64 -10.00
CA TYR A 178 20.84 -19.18 -9.01
C TYR A 178 20.60 -18.70 -7.57
N ARG A 179 19.89 -17.59 -7.41
CA ARG A 179 19.49 -17.09 -6.09
C ARG A 179 18.05 -17.47 -5.73
N GLU A 180 17.34 -18.19 -6.57
CA GLU A 180 15.94 -18.63 -6.35
C GLU A 180 15.01 -17.43 -6.01
N ILE A 181 15.17 -16.28 -6.68
CA ILE A 181 14.39 -15.08 -6.39
C ILE A 181 12.96 -15.22 -6.87
N ASN A 182 12.02 -14.90 -6.01
CA ASN A 182 10.59 -14.84 -6.34
C ASN A 182 10.20 -13.42 -6.74
N ILE A 183 9.57 -13.25 -7.90
CA ILE A 183 8.91 -11.99 -8.28
C ILE A 183 7.41 -12.22 -8.22
N VAL A 184 6.74 -11.46 -7.37
CA VAL A 184 5.31 -11.58 -7.10
C VAL A 184 4.62 -10.26 -7.43
N THR A 185 3.46 -10.33 -8.06
CA THR A 185 2.58 -9.19 -8.29
C THR A 185 1.27 -9.37 -7.54
N SER A 186 0.61 -8.29 -7.19
CA SER A 186 -0.72 -8.34 -6.58
C SER A 186 -1.61 -7.27 -7.20
N TYR A 187 -2.84 -7.65 -7.53
CA TYR A 187 -3.82 -6.73 -8.10
C TYR A 187 -5.19 -6.95 -7.47
N SER A 188 -5.82 -5.85 -6.99
CA SER A 188 -7.13 -5.85 -6.34
C SER A 188 -7.16 -6.68 -5.04
N ALA A 189 -8.35 -6.91 -4.49
CA ALA A 189 -8.60 -7.66 -3.27
C ALA A 189 -9.76 -8.62 -3.43
N SER A 190 -9.89 -9.61 -2.54
CA SER A 190 -11.06 -10.47 -2.43
C SER A 190 -12.02 -9.94 -1.36
N PRO A 191 -13.29 -10.42 -1.31
CA PRO A 191 -14.20 -10.09 -0.22
C PRO A 191 -13.65 -10.44 1.17
N ASP A 192 -12.86 -11.51 1.28
CA ASP A 192 -12.23 -11.90 2.55
C ASP A 192 -11.10 -10.94 2.95
N ASP A 193 -10.32 -10.46 1.99
CA ASP A 193 -9.30 -9.43 2.24
C ASP A 193 -9.94 -8.11 2.69
N LEU A 194 -11.11 -7.75 2.16
CA LEU A 194 -11.89 -6.57 2.58
C LEU A 194 -12.38 -6.71 4.03
N ARG A 195 -12.92 -7.88 4.40
CA ARG A 195 -13.35 -8.14 5.79
C ARG A 195 -12.19 -8.05 6.77
N GLU A 196 -11.06 -8.65 6.42
CA GLU A 196 -9.86 -8.59 7.25
C GLU A 196 -9.34 -7.17 7.39
N ALA A 197 -9.29 -6.40 6.30
CA ALA A 197 -8.89 -5.00 6.34
C ALA A 197 -9.80 -4.16 7.26
N LEU A 198 -11.12 -4.34 7.17
CA LEU A 198 -12.06 -3.65 8.04
C LEU A 198 -11.85 -4.02 9.52
N GLN A 199 -11.58 -5.29 9.82
CA GLN A 199 -11.27 -5.75 11.17
C GLN A 199 -9.96 -5.14 11.70
N LEU A 200 -8.90 -5.06 10.87
CA LEU A 200 -7.62 -4.46 11.25
C LEU A 200 -7.73 -2.97 11.53
N LEU A 201 -8.60 -2.26 10.82
CA LEU A 201 -8.93 -0.87 11.11
C LEU A 201 -9.73 -0.76 12.43
N ALA A 202 -10.81 -1.51 12.55
CA ALA A 202 -11.73 -1.43 13.68
C ALA A 202 -11.09 -1.77 15.03
N ASN A 203 -10.13 -2.70 15.05
CA ASN A 203 -9.40 -3.10 16.26
C ASN A 203 -8.12 -2.30 16.51
N GLY A 204 -7.79 -1.32 15.64
CA GLY A 204 -6.63 -0.45 15.78
C GLY A 204 -5.28 -1.12 15.48
N SER A 205 -5.25 -2.33 14.91
CA SER A 205 -4.00 -2.99 14.46
C SER A 205 -3.33 -2.21 13.34
N VAL A 206 -4.13 -1.58 12.47
CA VAL A 206 -3.70 -0.63 11.45
C VAL A 206 -4.36 0.72 11.75
N ARG A 207 -3.56 1.76 11.93
CA ARG A 207 -4.01 3.11 12.23
C ARG A 207 -3.81 4.01 11.03
N VAL A 208 -4.89 4.66 10.60
CA VAL A 208 -4.90 5.53 9.42
C VAL A 208 -5.24 6.99 9.75
N SER A 209 -5.55 7.29 11.01
CA SER A 209 -5.90 8.64 11.46
C SER A 209 -4.86 9.71 11.12
N LEU A 210 -3.57 9.35 11.11
CA LEU A 210 -2.49 10.25 10.68
C LEU A 210 -2.44 10.48 9.16
N MET A 211 -3.22 9.74 8.38
CA MET A 211 -3.28 9.82 6.93
C MET A 211 -4.59 10.41 6.41
N THR A 212 -5.54 10.76 7.31
CA THR A 212 -6.91 11.20 6.97
C THR A 212 -7.10 12.72 7.05
N GLY A 213 -6.04 13.48 7.27
CA GLY A 213 -6.12 14.90 7.65
C GLY A 213 -6.58 15.88 6.54
N HIS A 214 -6.69 15.44 5.28
CA HIS A 214 -6.97 16.34 4.17
C HIS A 214 -8.26 15.95 3.45
N THR A 215 -9.33 16.66 3.79
CA THR A 215 -10.67 16.47 3.22
C THR A 215 -11.03 17.66 2.33
N PHE A 216 -11.56 17.36 1.14
CA PHE A 216 -11.96 18.35 0.15
C PHE A 216 -13.41 18.11 -0.29
N PRO A 217 -14.22 19.15 -0.51
CA PRO A 217 -15.48 19.02 -1.24
C PRO A 217 -15.25 18.51 -2.66
N LEU A 218 -16.24 17.85 -3.26
CA LEU A 218 -16.12 17.35 -4.64
C LEU A 218 -15.80 18.45 -5.65
N GLU A 219 -16.31 19.66 -5.43
CA GLU A 219 -16.09 20.83 -6.27
C GLU A 219 -14.62 21.27 -6.31
N TRP A 220 -13.83 20.88 -5.30
CA TRP A 220 -12.41 21.22 -5.18
C TRP A 220 -11.51 20.06 -5.62
N PHE A 221 -11.99 19.28 -6.59
CA PHE A 221 -11.23 18.14 -7.11
C PHE A 221 -9.88 18.56 -7.72
N SER A 222 -9.84 19.69 -8.45
CA SER A 222 -8.61 20.16 -9.07
C SER A 222 -7.57 20.59 -8.04
N GLU A 223 -7.98 21.22 -6.95
CA GLU A 223 -7.13 21.64 -5.84
C GLU A 223 -6.60 20.43 -5.07
N ALA A 224 -7.46 19.43 -4.84
CA ALA A 224 -7.07 18.18 -4.21
C ALA A 224 -6.03 17.43 -5.07
N LEU A 225 -6.23 17.38 -6.39
CA LEU A 225 -5.29 16.77 -7.32
C LEU A 225 -3.94 17.50 -7.32
N ALA A 226 -3.95 18.83 -7.41
CA ALA A 226 -2.74 19.65 -7.34
C ALA A 226 -1.97 19.47 -6.03
N ALA A 227 -2.65 19.32 -4.89
CA ALA A 227 -2.04 19.04 -3.59
C ALA A 227 -1.37 17.66 -3.55
N ILE A 228 -1.95 16.63 -4.18
CA ILE A 228 -1.33 15.30 -4.32
C ILE A 228 -0.10 15.36 -5.24
N GLU A 229 -0.23 16.02 -6.40
CA GLU A 229 0.87 16.11 -7.39
C GLU A 229 2.07 16.90 -6.85
N SER A 230 1.82 17.97 -6.11
CA SER A 230 2.86 18.74 -5.42
C SER A 230 3.42 18.05 -4.17
N ARG A 231 2.89 16.87 -3.79
CA ARG A 231 3.29 16.09 -2.61
C ARG A 231 3.13 16.82 -1.27
N THR A 232 2.28 17.86 -1.21
CA THR A 232 2.01 18.59 0.02
C THR A 232 1.10 17.81 0.97
N ILE A 233 0.36 16.84 0.45
CA ILE A 233 -0.48 15.93 1.22
C ILE A 233 -0.23 14.48 0.84
N LEU A 234 -0.50 13.57 1.77
CA LEU A 234 -0.33 12.14 1.56
C LEU A 234 -1.51 11.50 0.81
N LYS A 235 -2.73 11.97 1.12
CA LYS A 235 -4.00 11.48 0.56
C LYS A 235 -5.04 12.59 0.64
N ALA A 236 -5.82 12.76 -0.42
CA ALA A 236 -7.02 13.58 -0.43
C ALA A 236 -8.25 12.69 -0.23
N ILE A 237 -9.13 13.08 0.68
CA ILE A 237 -10.45 12.47 0.87
C ILE A 237 -11.47 13.45 0.30
N MET A 238 -12.23 13.00 -0.70
CA MET A 238 -13.28 13.80 -1.31
C MET A 238 -14.59 13.52 -0.60
N THR A 239 -15.31 14.61 -0.22
CA THR A 239 -16.63 14.50 0.40
C THR A 239 -17.68 15.11 -0.52
N PRO A 240 -18.79 14.40 -0.80
CA PRO A 240 -19.91 15.01 -1.49
C PRO A 240 -20.55 16.09 -0.62
N SER A 241 -21.13 17.11 -1.27
CA SER A 241 -21.92 18.12 -0.58
C SER A 241 -23.08 17.44 0.14
N ARG A 242 -23.27 17.74 1.43
CA ARG A 242 -24.45 17.21 2.14
C ARG A 242 -25.70 17.74 1.44
N VAL A 243 -26.47 16.86 0.84
CA VAL A 243 -27.85 17.21 0.45
C VAL A 243 -28.56 17.58 1.76
N SER A 244 -28.92 18.86 1.92
CA SER A 244 -29.77 19.29 3.02
C SER A 244 -31.05 18.46 2.95
N SER A 245 -31.36 17.73 4.01
CA SER A 245 -32.56 16.89 4.13
C SER A 245 -33.88 17.71 4.28
N ASP A 246 -33.91 18.92 3.72
CA ASP A 246 -35.05 19.81 3.70
C ASP A 246 -35.59 19.93 2.26
N GLN A 247 -36.24 18.88 1.77
CA GLN A 247 -37.29 18.96 0.74
C GLN A 247 -38.32 17.84 0.97
#